data_846bfe2672556bc4e749ca175052fe94
#
_entry.id   846bfe2672556bc4e749ca175052fe94
#
_cell.length_a   1.000
_cell.length_b   1.000
_cell.length_c   1.000
_cell.angle_alpha   90.00
_cell.angle_beta   90.00
_cell.angle_gamma   90.00
#
_symmetry.space_group_name_H-M   'P 1'
#
loop_
_entity.id
_entity.type
_entity.pdbx_description
1 polymer ?
#
loop_
_entity_poly.entity_id
_entity_poly.type
_entity_poly.pdbx_seq_one_letter_code
_entity_poly.pdbx_strand_id
1 'polypeptide(L)'
;EYLENLENINIIFIDFMDLKFEEMKEYHALHSYVEQHYVAGKMNYLFVDEVQMCPKFELAINSLYSKGKYDIYVTGSNAFLLSADLATLFTGRYIEIHVFPFSFQEYCEYYSDVSDKDKLFDEYSFKGGLAGSYLYPNDRDRVTYIKEVYETIVTRDLVQKYALPDTTVLQRLSEFLMDNISNLTSPNKVSQLLNAN
;
A
#
# COMPACT_ATOMS: atom_id res chain seq x y z
N GLU A 1 -13.47 -4.79 12.30
CA GLU A 1 -14.01 -5.95 13.08
C GLU A 1 -13.52 -5.98 14.53
N TYR A 2 -12.21 -5.97 14.82
CA TYR A 2 -11.74 -6.01 16.21
C TYR A 2 -12.21 -4.78 17.00
N LEU A 3 -12.03 -3.60 16.47
CA LEU A 3 -12.42 -2.34 17.13
C LEU A 3 -13.95 -2.22 17.30
N GLU A 4 -14.73 -2.71 16.34
CA GLU A 4 -16.21 -2.65 16.38
C GLU A 4 -16.81 -3.37 17.60
N ASN A 5 -16.06 -4.31 18.17
CA ASN A 5 -16.46 -5.05 19.37
C ASN A 5 -16.04 -4.36 20.69
N LEU A 6 -15.30 -3.24 20.62
CA LEU A 6 -14.90 -2.50 21.81
C LEU A 6 -15.96 -1.47 22.20
N GLU A 7 -16.25 -1.40 23.49
CA GLU A 7 -17.10 -0.35 24.03
C GLU A 7 -16.38 1.00 24.08
N ASN A 8 -17.12 2.06 23.93
CA ASN A 8 -16.62 3.42 24.14
C ASN A 8 -15.65 3.96 23.09
N ILE A 9 -15.75 3.48 21.85
CA ILE A 9 -14.97 3.95 20.71
C ILE A 9 -15.82 4.72 19.71
N ASN A 10 -15.14 5.52 18.89
CA ASN A 10 -15.67 6.16 17.70
C ASN A 10 -14.70 5.89 16.54
N ILE A 11 -15.18 5.39 15.42
CA ILE A 11 -14.39 5.09 14.24
C ILE A 11 -14.77 6.07 13.14
N ILE A 12 -13.78 6.81 12.65
CA ILE A 12 -13.87 7.69 11.50
C ILE A 12 -13.06 7.04 10.39
N PHE A 13 -13.75 6.50 9.38
CA PHE A 13 -13.12 5.80 8.25
C PHE A 13 -13.35 6.58 6.97
N ILE A 14 -12.27 6.92 6.27
CA ILE A 14 -12.24 7.67 5.02
C ILE A 14 -11.46 6.82 4.01
N ASP A 15 -12.12 6.45 2.93
CA ASP A 15 -11.52 5.74 1.80
C ASP A 15 -11.57 6.67 0.58
N PHE A 16 -10.43 7.16 0.16
CA PHE A 16 -10.35 8.08 -0.99
C PHE A 16 -10.60 7.42 -2.35
N MET A 17 -10.79 6.10 -2.40
CA MET A 17 -11.29 5.42 -3.59
C MET A 17 -12.82 5.45 -3.68
N ASP A 18 -13.52 5.70 -2.56
CA ASP A 18 -14.98 5.85 -2.53
C ASP A 18 -15.38 7.30 -2.89
N LEU A 19 -16.21 7.44 -3.93
CA LEU A 19 -16.68 8.74 -4.42
C LEU A 19 -17.39 9.60 -3.36
N LYS A 20 -17.93 9.00 -2.31
CA LYS A 20 -18.56 9.75 -1.21
C LYS A 20 -17.56 10.67 -0.49
N PHE A 21 -16.26 10.40 -0.60
CA PHE A 21 -15.19 11.19 -0.01
C PHE A 21 -14.46 12.09 -1.02
N GLU A 22 -14.99 12.25 -2.24
CA GLU A 22 -14.34 13.06 -3.28
C GLU A 22 -14.08 14.50 -2.82
N GLU A 23 -15.03 15.12 -2.11
CA GLU A 23 -14.88 16.47 -1.58
C GLU A 23 -13.84 16.57 -0.45
N MET A 24 -13.50 15.44 0.19
CA MET A 24 -12.51 15.37 1.27
C MET A 24 -11.06 15.24 0.76
N LYS A 25 -10.84 15.15 -0.55
CA LYS A 25 -9.50 15.13 -1.18
C LYS A 25 -8.80 16.50 -1.11
N GLU A 26 -9.41 17.48 -0.48
CA GLU A 26 -8.81 18.78 -0.11
C GLU A 26 -8.50 18.73 1.40
N TYR A 27 -7.27 19.07 1.80
CA TYR A 27 -6.79 18.83 3.16
C TYR A 27 -7.55 19.63 4.25
N HIS A 28 -8.10 20.80 3.94
CA HIS A 28 -8.98 21.54 4.89
C HIS A 28 -10.34 20.86 5.03
N ALA A 29 -10.89 20.30 3.93
CA ALA A 29 -12.14 19.56 3.97
C ALA A 29 -11.95 18.26 4.76
N LEU A 30 -10.86 17.52 4.53
CA LEU A 30 -10.47 16.36 5.32
C LEU A 30 -10.41 16.70 6.82
N HIS A 31 -9.67 17.76 7.18
CA HIS A 31 -9.53 18.18 8.57
C HIS A 31 -10.90 18.51 9.20
N SER A 32 -11.72 19.30 8.50
CA SER A 32 -13.03 19.73 8.98
C SER A 32 -13.98 18.55 9.14
N TYR A 33 -13.97 17.62 8.20
CA TYR A 33 -14.78 16.40 8.28
C TYR A 33 -14.45 15.58 9.53
N VAL A 34 -13.16 15.36 9.80
CA VAL A 34 -12.71 14.60 10.97
C VAL A 34 -13.13 15.30 12.27
N GLU A 35 -13.01 16.63 12.34
CA GLU A 35 -13.45 17.38 13.52
C GLU A 35 -14.96 17.32 13.77
N GLN A 36 -15.76 17.34 12.70
CA GLN A 36 -17.23 17.21 12.80
C GLN A 36 -17.66 15.83 13.28
N HIS A 37 -16.86 14.80 13.03
CA HIS A 37 -17.14 13.42 13.45
C HIS A 37 -16.48 13.03 14.78
N TYR A 38 -15.81 13.97 15.45
CA TYR A 38 -15.24 13.75 16.78
C TYR A 38 -16.35 13.53 17.82
N VAL A 39 -16.21 12.52 18.66
CA VAL A 39 -17.12 12.25 19.76
C VAL A 39 -16.37 12.40 21.09
N ALA A 40 -16.78 13.40 21.88
CA ALA A 40 -16.20 13.66 23.18
C ALA A 40 -16.46 12.49 24.16
N GLY A 41 -15.45 12.14 24.96
CA GLY A 41 -15.53 11.05 25.93
C GLY A 41 -15.35 9.64 25.34
N LYS A 42 -15.17 9.52 24.03
CA LYS A 42 -14.82 8.27 23.36
C LYS A 42 -13.36 8.29 22.87
N MET A 43 -12.78 7.10 22.71
CA MET A 43 -11.54 6.95 21.97
C MET A 43 -11.85 7.07 20.48
N ASN A 44 -11.27 8.07 19.83
CA ASN A 44 -11.55 8.38 18.43
C ASN A 44 -10.43 7.82 17.56
N TYR A 45 -10.76 6.82 16.75
CA TYR A 45 -9.86 6.23 15.75
C TYR A 45 -10.14 6.86 14.38
N LEU A 46 -9.08 7.37 13.74
CA LEU A 46 -9.13 7.89 12.38
C LEU A 46 -8.37 6.95 11.46
N PHE A 47 -9.07 6.41 10.47
CA PHE A 47 -8.47 5.64 9.38
C PHE A 47 -8.64 6.41 8.08
N VAL A 48 -7.55 6.66 7.38
CA VAL A 48 -7.56 7.29 6.06
C VAL A 48 -6.84 6.38 5.06
N ASP A 49 -7.60 5.79 4.16
CA ASP A 49 -7.09 4.90 3.12
C ASP A 49 -6.76 5.69 1.85
N GLU A 50 -5.66 5.29 1.17
CA GLU A 50 -5.11 5.94 -0.03
C GLU A 50 -4.87 7.46 0.17
N VAL A 51 -4.25 7.81 1.30
CA VAL A 51 -4.07 9.20 1.76
C VAL A 51 -3.35 10.11 0.76
N GLN A 52 -2.52 9.56 -0.13
CA GLN A 52 -1.83 10.32 -1.19
C GLN A 52 -2.79 10.94 -2.21
N MET A 53 -4.04 10.51 -2.25
CA MET A 53 -5.05 11.13 -3.11
C MET A 53 -5.53 12.50 -2.59
N CYS A 54 -5.15 12.88 -1.37
CA CYS A 54 -5.40 14.19 -0.79
C CYS A 54 -4.10 15.01 -0.78
N PRO A 55 -3.86 15.91 -1.74
CA PRO A 55 -2.66 16.75 -1.74
C PRO A 55 -2.52 17.54 -0.43
N LYS A 56 -1.31 17.55 0.14
CA LYS A 56 -0.99 18.22 1.41
C LYS A 56 -1.72 17.59 2.63
N PHE A 57 -2.10 16.33 2.55
CA PHE A 57 -2.75 15.61 3.66
C PHE A 57 -1.95 15.69 4.97
N GLU A 58 -0.63 15.76 4.89
CA GLU A 58 0.27 15.86 6.04
C GLU A 58 -0.04 17.08 6.91
N LEU A 59 -0.53 18.19 6.33
CA LEU A 59 -0.92 19.37 7.10
C LEU A 59 -2.16 19.09 7.94
N ALA A 60 -3.15 18.40 7.38
CA ALA A 60 -4.36 17.99 8.10
C ALA A 60 -4.03 16.99 9.21
N ILE A 61 -3.25 15.94 8.88
CA ILE A 61 -2.87 14.88 9.83
C ILE A 61 -2.05 15.44 10.99
N ASN A 62 -1.04 16.28 10.72
CA ASN A 62 -0.24 16.91 11.78
C ASN A 62 -1.10 17.81 12.69
N SER A 63 -2.04 18.55 12.11
CA SER A 63 -2.97 19.39 12.89
C SER A 63 -3.86 18.54 13.80
N LEU A 64 -4.45 17.46 13.29
CA LEU A 64 -5.27 16.54 14.07
C LEU A 64 -4.46 15.82 15.16
N TYR A 65 -3.26 15.35 14.81
CA TYR A 65 -2.35 14.71 15.74
C TYR A 65 -1.97 15.62 16.92
N SER A 66 -1.69 16.89 16.64
CA SER A 66 -1.28 17.87 17.68
C SER A 66 -2.36 18.11 18.74
N LYS A 67 -3.62 17.80 18.44
CA LYS A 67 -4.74 17.92 19.36
C LYS A 67 -4.77 16.81 20.42
N GLY A 68 -4.08 15.69 20.19
CA GLY A 68 -4.04 14.54 21.12
C GLY A 68 -5.40 13.87 21.34
N LYS A 69 -6.31 13.96 20.37
CA LYS A 69 -7.71 13.51 20.48
C LYS A 69 -8.00 12.26 19.65
N TYR A 70 -7.08 11.88 18.76
CA TYR A 70 -7.26 10.85 17.77
C TYR A 70 -6.10 9.85 17.81
N ASP A 71 -6.43 8.58 17.63
CA ASP A 71 -5.47 7.56 17.22
C ASP A 71 -5.57 7.43 15.71
N ILE A 72 -4.48 7.75 14.98
CA ILE A 72 -4.53 8.02 13.54
C ILE A 72 -3.77 6.94 12.78
N TYR A 73 -4.45 6.33 11.83
CA TYR A 73 -3.92 5.34 10.90
C TYR A 73 -4.10 5.83 9.48
N VAL A 74 -3.02 5.86 8.72
CA VAL A 74 -3.05 6.23 7.31
C VAL A 74 -2.46 5.11 6.47
N THR A 75 -3.07 4.83 5.33
CA THR A 75 -2.51 3.93 4.34
C THR A 75 -2.25 4.67 3.04
N GLY A 76 -1.42 4.09 2.22
CA GLY A 76 -1.17 4.59 0.88
C GLY A 76 -0.21 3.71 0.13
N SER A 77 -0.11 3.91 -1.19
CA SER A 77 0.83 3.15 -1.99
C SER A 77 2.26 3.39 -1.53
N ASN A 78 3.06 2.33 -1.52
CA ASN A 78 4.44 2.31 -1.07
C ASN A 78 5.30 3.37 -1.78
N ALA A 79 5.00 3.65 -3.04
CA ALA A 79 5.69 4.65 -3.83
C ALA A 79 5.61 6.08 -3.23
N PHE A 80 4.53 6.42 -2.56
CA PHE A 80 4.34 7.73 -1.92
C PHE A 80 4.78 7.75 -0.45
N LEU A 81 4.53 6.66 0.30
CA LEU A 81 4.81 6.60 1.73
C LEU A 81 6.27 6.27 2.05
N LEU A 82 7.03 5.66 1.14
CA LEU A 82 8.48 5.43 1.28
C LEU A 82 9.35 6.63 0.89
N SER A 83 8.78 7.77 0.53
CA SER A 83 9.61 8.93 0.25
C SER A 83 10.26 9.42 1.55
N ALA A 84 11.56 9.74 1.50
CA ALA A 84 12.27 10.43 2.58
C ALA A 84 11.53 11.71 3.03
N ASP A 85 10.62 12.20 2.20
CA ASP A 85 9.76 13.34 2.46
C ASP A 85 8.76 13.07 3.59
N LEU A 86 8.18 11.87 3.71
CA LEU A 86 7.27 11.56 4.83
C LEU A 86 7.99 11.50 6.18
N ALA A 87 9.19 10.93 6.22
CA ALA A 87 10.01 10.95 7.44
C ALA A 87 10.29 12.38 7.88
N THR A 88 10.44 13.31 6.94
CA THR A 88 10.63 14.74 7.19
C THR A 88 9.31 15.41 7.59
N LEU A 89 8.20 15.09 6.94
CA LEU A 89 6.88 15.69 7.17
C LEU A 89 6.27 15.29 8.52
N PHE A 90 6.44 14.06 8.95
CA PHE A 90 5.95 13.58 10.25
C PHE A 90 6.99 13.61 11.37
N THR A 91 8.27 13.93 11.07
CA THR A 91 9.35 14.18 12.06
C THR A 91 9.42 13.19 13.22
N GLY A 92 9.41 11.87 12.92
CA GLY A 92 9.54 10.82 13.94
C GLY A 92 8.32 10.62 14.86
N ARG A 93 7.14 11.11 14.44
CA ARG A 93 5.88 11.01 15.20
C ARG A 93 4.96 9.94 14.69
N TYR A 94 5.49 8.91 14.03
CA TYR A 94 4.72 7.80 13.48
C TYR A 94 5.42 6.47 13.70
N ILE A 95 4.65 5.41 13.65
CA ILE A 95 5.12 4.03 13.58
C ILE A 95 4.76 3.51 12.20
N GLU A 96 5.76 3.01 11.48
CA GLU A 96 5.55 2.42 10.17
C GLU A 96 5.25 0.93 10.31
N ILE A 97 4.18 0.50 9.66
CA ILE A 97 3.77 -0.91 9.57
C ILE A 97 3.86 -1.34 8.12
N HIS A 98 4.85 -2.16 7.80
CA HIS A 98 5.00 -2.75 6.47
C HIS A 98 4.07 -3.94 6.30
N VAL A 99 3.18 -3.88 5.30
CA VAL A 99 2.34 -5.01 4.90
C VAL A 99 2.94 -5.62 3.64
N PHE A 100 3.48 -6.83 3.79
CA PHE A 100 4.06 -7.59 2.68
C PHE A 100 3.02 -8.54 2.07
N PRO A 101 3.25 -9.01 0.85
CA PRO A 101 2.55 -10.20 0.35
C PRO A 101 2.71 -11.38 1.32
N PHE A 102 1.77 -12.32 1.32
CA PHE A 102 1.85 -13.49 2.20
C PHE A 102 3.20 -14.20 2.09
N SER A 103 3.83 -14.43 3.23
CA SER A 103 4.93 -15.37 3.35
C SER A 103 4.44 -16.80 3.17
N PHE A 104 5.36 -17.74 2.94
CA PHE A 104 5.00 -19.16 2.87
C PHE A 104 4.38 -19.66 4.19
N GLN A 105 4.80 -19.12 5.33
CA GLN A 105 4.21 -19.47 6.62
C GLN A 105 2.73 -19.03 6.67
N GLU A 106 2.41 -17.81 6.32
CA GLU A 106 1.03 -17.30 6.28
C GLU A 106 0.19 -18.05 5.25
N TYR A 107 0.79 -18.45 4.12
CA TYR A 107 0.15 -19.32 3.14
C TYR A 107 -0.22 -20.69 3.76
N CYS A 108 0.68 -21.31 4.52
CA CYS A 108 0.38 -22.56 5.22
C CYS A 108 -0.72 -22.39 6.29
N GLU A 109 -0.76 -21.26 6.98
CA GLU A 109 -1.80 -20.95 7.96
C GLU A 109 -3.17 -20.76 7.28
N TYR A 110 -3.20 -20.10 6.13
CA TYR A 110 -4.41 -19.94 5.31
C TYR A 110 -4.96 -21.28 4.80
N TYR A 111 -4.09 -22.22 4.43
CA TYR A 111 -4.43 -23.59 3.99
C TYR A 111 -4.17 -24.63 5.08
N SER A 112 -4.57 -24.35 6.31
CA SER A 112 -4.28 -25.16 7.51
C SER A 112 -4.74 -26.62 7.43
N ASP A 113 -5.71 -26.91 6.57
CA ASP A 113 -6.24 -28.28 6.37
C ASP A 113 -5.31 -29.18 5.56
N VAL A 114 -4.26 -28.63 4.93
CA VAL A 114 -3.30 -29.37 4.10
C VAL A 114 -2.04 -29.64 4.90
N SER A 115 -1.78 -30.93 5.19
CA SER A 115 -0.61 -31.33 5.99
C SER A 115 0.68 -31.45 5.19
N ASP A 116 0.59 -31.59 3.85
CA ASP A 116 1.74 -31.75 2.95
C ASP A 116 2.36 -30.37 2.61
N LYS A 117 3.42 -30.04 3.35
CA LYS A 117 4.12 -28.75 3.17
C LYS A 117 4.91 -28.65 1.87
N ASP A 118 5.39 -29.76 1.32
CA ASP A 118 6.13 -29.75 0.07
C ASP A 118 5.18 -29.41 -1.08
N LYS A 119 3.99 -30.01 -1.09
CA LYS A 119 2.94 -29.65 -2.03
C LYS A 119 2.50 -28.19 -1.88
N LEU A 120 2.32 -27.70 -0.65
CA LEU A 120 1.98 -26.30 -0.41
C LEU A 120 3.09 -25.35 -0.89
N PHE A 121 4.35 -25.75 -0.77
CA PHE A 121 5.47 -24.93 -1.24
C PHE A 121 5.50 -24.85 -2.78
N ASP A 122 5.28 -25.95 -3.46
CA ASP A 122 5.19 -25.97 -4.93
C ASP A 122 4.04 -25.07 -5.41
N GLU A 123 2.88 -25.18 -4.76
CA GLU A 123 1.74 -24.31 -5.06
C GLU A 123 2.03 -22.83 -4.78
N TYR A 124 2.61 -22.51 -3.63
CA TYR A 124 2.99 -21.16 -3.26
C TYR A 124 4.01 -20.55 -4.22
N SER A 125 5.00 -21.35 -4.65
CA SER A 125 6.01 -20.90 -5.61
C SER A 125 5.41 -20.50 -6.95
N PHE A 126 4.30 -21.14 -7.34
CA PHE A 126 3.56 -20.82 -8.56
C PHE A 126 2.54 -19.66 -8.36
N LYS A 127 1.79 -19.68 -7.24
CA LYS A 127 0.71 -18.73 -6.98
C LYS A 127 1.21 -17.38 -6.44
N GLY A 128 2.38 -17.39 -5.79
CA GLY A 128 2.94 -16.23 -5.11
C GLY A 128 2.21 -15.85 -3.83
N GLY A 129 2.59 -14.73 -3.22
CA GLY A 129 2.05 -14.26 -1.94
C GLY A 129 0.99 -13.16 -2.07
N LEU A 130 0.56 -12.77 -3.28
CA LEU A 130 -0.39 -11.68 -3.45
C LEU A 130 -1.80 -12.11 -3.03
N ALA A 131 -2.25 -11.66 -1.84
CA ALA A 131 -3.49 -12.11 -1.20
C ALA A 131 -4.73 -12.03 -2.10
N GLY A 132 -4.91 -10.92 -2.84
CA GLY A 132 -6.03 -10.75 -3.76
C GLY A 132 -6.08 -11.80 -4.88
N SER A 133 -4.96 -12.43 -5.21
CA SER A 133 -4.91 -13.48 -6.24
C SER A 133 -5.64 -14.75 -5.83
N TYR A 134 -5.78 -15.00 -4.52
CA TYR A 134 -6.47 -16.20 -4.00
C TYR A 134 -7.98 -16.16 -4.13
N LEU A 135 -8.55 -15.00 -4.43
CA LEU A 135 -9.98 -14.85 -4.74
C LEU A 135 -10.35 -15.45 -6.10
N TYR A 136 -9.36 -15.74 -6.95
CA TYR A 136 -9.56 -16.32 -8.26
C TYR A 136 -9.36 -17.85 -8.24
N PRO A 137 -10.41 -18.63 -8.51
CA PRO A 137 -10.34 -20.09 -8.36
C PRO A 137 -9.50 -20.77 -9.43
N ASN A 138 -9.36 -20.18 -10.62
CA ASN A 138 -8.58 -20.75 -11.72
C ASN A 138 -7.25 -20.00 -11.94
N ASP A 139 -6.24 -20.72 -12.41
CA ASP A 139 -4.89 -20.18 -12.55
C ASP A 139 -4.79 -19.09 -13.62
N ARG A 140 -5.60 -19.17 -14.69
CA ARG A 140 -5.60 -18.19 -15.76
C ARG A 140 -6.00 -16.81 -15.24
N ASP A 141 -7.11 -16.72 -14.50
CA ASP A 141 -7.61 -15.46 -13.97
C ASP A 141 -6.69 -14.93 -12.88
N ARG A 142 -6.10 -15.83 -12.07
CA ARG A 142 -5.10 -15.47 -11.07
C ARG A 142 -3.86 -14.83 -11.70
N VAL A 143 -3.29 -15.47 -12.72
CA VAL A 143 -2.12 -14.93 -13.45
C VAL A 143 -2.46 -13.60 -14.10
N THR A 144 -3.64 -13.47 -14.72
CA THR A 144 -4.11 -12.22 -15.29
C THR A 144 -4.19 -11.13 -14.23
N TYR A 145 -4.80 -11.40 -13.08
CA TYR A 145 -4.89 -10.46 -11.97
C TYR A 145 -3.51 -10.01 -11.48
N ILE A 146 -2.58 -10.95 -11.24
CA ILE A 146 -1.22 -10.62 -10.80
C ILE A 146 -0.52 -9.72 -11.82
N LYS A 147 -0.67 -10.02 -13.11
CA LYS A 147 -0.10 -9.22 -14.19
C LYS A 147 -0.68 -7.80 -14.20
N GLU A 148 -1.99 -7.67 -14.08
CA GLU A 148 -2.64 -6.33 -14.05
C GLU A 148 -2.23 -5.52 -12.82
N VAL A 149 -2.12 -6.14 -11.65
CA VAL A 149 -1.60 -5.47 -10.44
C VAL A 149 -0.17 -5.00 -10.66
N TYR A 150 0.68 -5.87 -11.20
CA TYR A 150 2.07 -5.54 -11.52
C TYR A 150 2.15 -4.36 -12.52
N GLU A 151 1.41 -4.42 -13.62
CA GLU A 151 1.38 -3.34 -14.63
C GLU A 151 0.88 -2.02 -14.02
N THR A 152 -0.11 -2.09 -13.12
CA THR A 152 -0.62 -0.92 -12.42
C THR A 152 0.46 -0.29 -11.53
N ILE A 153 1.15 -1.08 -10.72
CA ILE A 153 2.23 -0.61 -9.84
C ILE A 153 3.37 0.00 -10.67
N VAL A 154 3.84 -0.71 -11.70
CA VAL A 154 4.96 -0.27 -12.53
C VAL A 154 4.59 0.97 -13.35
N THR A 155 3.44 0.94 -14.03
CA THR A 155 3.07 1.98 -14.99
C THR A 155 2.45 3.20 -14.31
N ARG A 156 1.52 3.00 -13.38
CA ARG A 156 0.83 4.10 -12.73
C ARG A 156 1.67 4.71 -11.61
N ASP A 157 2.08 3.89 -10.64
CA ASP A 157 2.63 4.42 -9.41
C ASP A 157 4.07 4.92 -9.59
N LEU A 158 4.93 4.16 -10.27
CA LEU A 158 6.32 4.57 -10.48
C LEU A 158 6.45 5.67 -11.54
N VAL A 159 5.71 5.58 -12.64
CA VAL A 159 5.75 6.60 -13.71
C VAL A 159 5.24 7.94 -13.19
N GLN A 160 4.13 7.95 -12.47
CA GLN A 160 3.58 9.19 -11.90
C GLN A 160 4.51 9.78 -10.84
N LYS A 161 5.02 8.96 -9.92
CA LYS A 161 5.91 9.43 -8.85
C LYS A 161 7.19 10.08 -9.37
N TYR A 162 7.82 9.45 -10.37
CA TYR A 162 9.11 9.90 -10.88
C TYR A 162 8.98 10.72 -12.17
N ALA A 163 7.76 11.03 -12.62
CA ALA A 163 7.49 11.75 -13.86
C ALA A 163 8.28 11.19 -15.05
N LEU A 164 8.33 9.86 -15.17
CA LEU A 164 9.14 9.19 -16.19
C LEU A 164 8.51 9.38 -17.57
N PRO A 165 9.28 9.86 -18.56
CA PRO A 165 8.73 10.14 -19.89
C PRO A 165 8.50 8.87 -20.72
N ASP A 166 9.15 7.75 -20.38
CA ASP A 166 9.11 6.50 -21.12
C ASP A 166 8.86 5.31 -20.19
N THR A 167 7.70 4.69 -20.35
CA THR A 167 7.31 3.49 -19.63
C THR A 167 8.02 2.24 -20.11
N THR A 168 8.50 2.24 -21.38
CA THR A 168 9.13 1.07 -21.99
C THR A 168 10.45 0.73 -21.33
N VAL A 169 11.23 1.74 -20.95
CA VAL A 169 12.50 1.53 -20.23
C VAL A 169 12.23 0.92 -18.86
N LEU A 170 11.20 1.39 -18.16
CA LEU A 170 10.82 0.86 -16.85
C LEU A 170 10.34 -0.60 -16.93
N GLN A 171 9.54 -0.95 -17.93
CA GLN A 171 9.11 -2.33 -18.17
C GLN A 171 10.31 -3.25 -18.44
N ARG A 172 11.20 -2.86 -19.34
CA ARG A 172 12.44 -3.61 -19.65
C ARG A 172 13.35 -3.74 -18.43
N LEU A 173 13.45 -2.70 -17.61
CA LEU A 173 14.18 -2.77 -16.34
C LEU A 173 13.58 -3.80 -15.41
N SER A 174 12.28 -3.80 -15.28
CA SER A 174 11.55 -4.72 -14.41
C SER A 174 11.70 -6.18 -14.87
N GLU A 175 11.54 -6.45 -16.17
CA GLU A 175 11.79 -7.77 -16.77
C GLU A 175 13.23 -8.22 -16.51
N PHE A 176 14.20 -7.33 -16.75
CA PHE A 176 15.61 -7.63 -16.49
C PHE A 176 15.85 -7.99 -15.02
N LEU A 177 15.25 -7.25 -14.08
CA LEU A 177 15.41 -7.52 -12.65
C LEU A 177 14.78 -8.85 -12.25
N MET A 178 13.61 -9.21 -12.82
CA MET A 178 12.97 -10.50 -12.59
C MET A 178 13.80 -11.66 -13.13
N ASP A 179 14.36 -11.54 -14.31
CA ASP A 179 15.21 -12.57 -14.93
C ASP A 179 16.57 -12.74 -14.21
N ASN A 180 16.98 -11.74 -13.46
CA ASN A 180 18.26 -11.71 -12.76
C ASN A 180 18.15 -11.75 -11.23
N ILE A 181 17.07 -12.30 -10.69
CA ILE A 181 16.90 -12.49 -9.25
C ILE A 181 18.09 -13.33 -8.71
N SER A 182 18.66 -12.87 -7.59
CA SER A 182 19.85 -13.46 -6.94
C SER A 182 21.17 -13.28 -7.69
N ASN A 183 21.21 -12.59 -8.81
CA ASN A 183 22.44 -12.26 -9.50
C ASN A 183 22.98 -10.90 -9.07
N LEU A 184 24.32 -10.80 -8.97
CA LEU A 184 24.98 -9.52 -8.72
C LEU A 184 24.79 -8.59 -9.92
N THR A 185 24.22 -7.42 -9.67
CA THR A 185 24.07 -6.38 -10.67
C THR A 185 24.46 -5.01 -10.11
N SER A 186 24.65 -4.03 -10.98
CA SER A 186 24.94 -2.66 -10.60
C SER A 186 24.12 -1.67 -11.46
N PRO A 187 23.83 -0.47 -10.96
CA PRO A 187 23.13 0.55 -11.75
C PRO A 187 23.78 0.82 -13.10
N ASN A 188 25.12 0.89 -13.15
CA ASN A 188 25.86 1.12 -14.39
C ASN A 188 25.67 -0.02 -15.41
N LYS A 189 25.69 -1.28 -14.94
CA LYS A 189 25.46 -2.43 -15.82
C LYS A 189 24.05 -2.41 -16.40
N VAL A 190 23.07 -2.10 -15.56
CA VAL A 190 21.66 -2.00 -15.95
C VAL A 190 21.46 -0.86 -16.96
N SER A 191 22.00 0.33 -16.68
CA SER A 191 21.92 1.49 -17.58
C SER A 191 22.50 1.17 -18.98
N GLN A 192 23.66 0.51 -19.03
CA GLN A 192 24.27 0.10 -20.29
C GLN A 192 23.40 -0.90 -21.08
N LEU A 193 22.83 -1.90 -20.40
CA LEU A 193 21.98 -2.92 -21.03
C LEU A 193 20.67 -2.34 -21.58
N LEU A 194 20.11 -1.36 -20.89
CA LEU A 194 18.87 -0.71 -21.29
C LEU A 194 19.08 0.47 -22.25
N ASN A 195 20.34 0.84 -22.57
CA ASN A 195 20.70 2.08 -23.28
C ASN A 195 20.02 3.31 -22.65
N ALA A 196 19.93 3.33 -21.32
CA ALA A 196 19.36 4.41 -20.54
C ALA A 196 20.49 5.23 -19.89
N ASN A 197 20.41 6.55 -20.01
CA ASN A 197 21.33 7.49 -19.35
C ASN A 197 20.75 8.00 -18.05
#